data_d03d094c835c8148db243aa00fd7d4cf
#
_entry.id   d03d094c835c8148db243aa00fd7d4cf
#
_cell.length_a   1.000
_cell.length_b   1.000
_cell.length_c   1.000
_cell.angle_alpha   90.00
_cell.angle_beta   90.00
_cell.angle_gamma   90.00
#
_symmetry.space_group_name_H-M   'P 1'
#
loop_
_entity.id
_entity.type
_entity.pdbx_description
1 polymer ?
#
loop_
_entity_poly.entity_id
_entity_poly.type
_entity_poly.pdbx_seq_one_letter_code
_entity_poly.pdbx_strand_id
1 'polypeptide(L)'
;LSVEFEHVKGFENQLYWVTRGGNDKLDVEMALRPTSEAAMYGMFALWIRSHTDLPLRVYQIVNVYRYETKHTRSFIRVREIHFFEAHTAHTTFEEAERQLDDYLEIWKKVSSELCIPYVVNRRPDWDKFPGAMYTLASDTIVGGRSLQVATMHEYGTNFSRNYNITFLKEDGSHDYVHQTTFGMSERLLAAVIGIHGDDKGLILPPAIASIQVVIVPIPSENSGIKEYIEDVVKRLEGLGIRSFVDDRDNYTPGFKYNEWEMKGVPLRIEIGDREFSRKTITTVLRPNRERRIISLENIRDLINILDDIKRILTERAEQYLRDCSHSFENIEDIKDVDGLVMVGWCGQRECSEVLEKKFGLGNLGVPLNSEEDRKCIVCSKPGKIGVFSHSY
;
A
#
# COMPACT_ATOMS: atom_id res chain seq x y z
N LEU A 1 -19.29 22.10 2.91
CA LEU A 1 -18.52 22.51 1.70
C LEU A 1 -18.07 23.96 1.77
N SER A 2 -18.89 24.90 2.29
CA SER A 2 -18.52 26.33 2.40
C SER A 2 -17.34 26.61 3.35
N VAL A 3 -17.03 25.70 4.26
CA VAL A 3 -15.95 25.82 5.27
C VAL A 3 -14.58 25.41 4.71
N GLU A 4 -14.55 24.67 3.58
CA GLU A 4 -13.35 24.05 3.03
C GLU A 4 -13.00 24.52 1.61
N PHE A 5 -13.05 25.79 1.34
CA PHE A 5 -12.94 26.30 -0.02
C PHE A 5 -11.68 25.84 -0.77
N GLU A 6 -10.52 25.71 -0.11
CA GLU A 6 -9.28 25.22 -0.75
C GLU A 6 -9.29 23.71 -1.00
N HIS A 7 -9.89 22.95 -0.09
CA HIS A 7 -10.01 21.50 -0.23
C HIS A 7 -11.03 21.11 -1.31
N VAL A 8 -12.14 21.84 -1.39
CA VAL A 8 -13.18 21.64 -2.41
C VAL A 8 -12.64 21.90 -3.82
N LYS A 9 -11.80 22.92 -4.02
CA LYS A 9 -11.15 23.16 -5.31
C LYS A 9 -10.38 21.97 -5.85
N GLY A 10 -9.78 21.16 -5.00
CA GLY A 10 -9.07 19.94 -5.42
C GLY A 10 -10.00 18.81 -5.88
N PHE A 11 -11.26 18.82 -5.47
CA PHE A 11 -12.21 17.72 -5.73
C PHE A 11 -13.48 18.12 -6.49
N GLU A 12 -13.66 19.38 -6.89
CA GLU A 12 -14.88 19.88 -7.55
C GLU A 12 -15.35 18.99 -8.71
N ASN A 13 -14.43 18.54 -9.55
CA ASN A 13 -14.73 17.69 -10.71
C ASN A 13 -14.78 16.18 -10.37
N GLN A 14 -14.58 15.81 -9.10
CA GLN A 14 -14.51 14.41 -8.68
C GLN A 14 -15.62 14.03 -7.71
N LEU A 15 -16.57 14.94 -7.40
CA LEU A 15 -17.68 14.67 -6.50
C LEU A 15 -18.80 13.90 -7.20
N TYR A 16 -19.32 12.89 -6.51
CA TYR A 16 -20.64 12.33 -6.79
C TYR A 16 -21.69 13.04 -5.98
N TRP A 17 -22.73 13.53 -6.62
CA TRP A 17 -23.84 14.20 -6.00
C TRP A 17 -25.04 13.27 -5.82
N VAL A 18 -25.58 13.23 -4.61
CA VAL A 18 -26.81 12.54 -4.27
C VAL A 18 -27.92 13.58 -4.25
N THR A 19 -28.78 13.53 -5.26
CA THR A 19 -29.84 14.53 -5.48
C THR A 19 -31.24 13.97 -5.23
N ARG A 20 -31.35 12.63 -5.06
CA ARG A 20 -32.63 11.94 -4.83
C ARG A 20 -32.51 10.90 -3.74
N GLY A 21 -33.59 10.70 -2.97
CA GLY A 21 -33.84 9.60 -2.05
C GLY A 21 -35.08 8.82 -2.51
N GLY A 22 -34.91 7.59 -3.02
CA GLY A 22 -35.98 6.92 -3.77
C GLY A 22 -36.35 7.71 -5.02
N ASN A 23 -37.66 8.03 -5.16
CA ASN A 23 -38.16 8.83 -6.28
C ASN A 23 -38.20 10.33 -6.01
N ASP A 24 -38.01 10.74 -4.75
CA ASP A 24 -38.13 12.14 -4.36
C ASP A 24 -36.83 12.89 -4.48
N LYS A 25 -36.88 14.15 -4.90
CA LYS A 25 -35.74 15.05 -4.89
C LYS A 25 -35.41 15.44 -3.45
N LEU A 26 -34.13 15.41 -3.08
CA LEU A 26 -33.67 15.88 -1.77
C LEU A 26 -33.80 17.40 -1.68
N ASP A 27 -34.24 17.91 -0.54
CA ASP A 27 -34.25 19.35 -0.25
C ASP A 27 -32.84 19.94 -0.19
N VAL A 28 -31.89 19.15 0.30
CA VAL A 28 -30.47 19.49 0.33
C VAL A 28 -29.69 18.42 -0.41
N GLU A 29 -29.01 18.84 -1.47
CA GLU A 29 -28.11 17.95 -2.22
C GLU A 29 -26.91 17.58 -1.36
N MET A 30 -26.52 16.29 -1.36
CA MET A 30 -25.39 15.76 -0.63
C MET A 30 -24.31 15.31 -1.60
N ALA A 31 -23.05 15.39 -1.18
CA ALA A 31 -21.94 14.78 -1.90
C ALA A 31 -21.48 13.49 -1.20
N LEU A 32 -21.19 12.44 -1.97
CA LEU A 32 -20.44 11.31 -1.44
C LEU A 32 -19.01 11.77 -1.12
N ARG A 33 -18.47 11.36 0.02
CA ARG A 33 -17.15 11.80 0.47
C ARG A 33 -16.05 11.33 -0.47
N PRO A 34 -15.21 12.23 -1.00
CA PRO A 34 -14.01 11.87 -1.77
C PRO A 34 -12.82 11.53 -0.86
N THR A 35 -12.89 11.95 0.40
CA THR A 35 -12.00 11.77 1.54
C THR A 35 -12.76 12.17 2.80
N SER A 36 -12.22 12.02 4.00
CA SER A 36 -13.00 12.10 5.22
C SER A 36 -12.75 13.34 6.10
N GLU A 37 -11.88 14.25 5.72
CA GLU A 37 -11.61 15.46 6.49
C GLU A 37 -12.90 16.22 6.80
N ALA A 38 -13.72 16.49 5.77
CA ALA A 38 -15.01 17.19 5.92
C ALA A 38 -15.98 16.47 6.86
N ALA A 39 -15.97 15.14 6.86
CA ALA A 39 -16.86 14.36 7.72
C ALA A 39 -16.37 14.28 9.17
N MET A 40 -15.05 14.29 9.39
CA MET A 40 -14.45 14.03 10.71
C MET A 40 -14.10 15.30 11.47
N TYR A 41 -13.67 16.35 10.82
CA TYR A 41 -13.11 17.52 11.51
C TYR A 41 -14.14 18.36 12.24
N GLY A 42 -15.41 18.35 11.80
CA GLY A 42 -16.51 18.85 12.57
C GLY A 42 -16.69 18.13 13.91
N MET A 43 -16.41 16.81 13.95
CA MET A 43 -16.43 16.02 15.19
C MET A 43 -15.20 16.30 16.06
N PHE A 44 -14.03 16.51 15.47
CA PHE A 44 -12.83 16.91 16.24
C PHE A 44 -13.08 18.20 17.02
N ALA A 45 -13.74 19.19 16.42
CA ALA A 45 -14.13 20.42 17.09
C ALA A 45 -15.06 20.21 18.29
N LEU A 46 -15.81 19.10 18.31
CA LEU A 46 -16.66 18.72 19.45
C LEU A 46 -15.91 17.92 20.50
N TRP A 47 -14.97 17.07 20.11
CA TRP A 47 -14.26 16.17 21.01
C TRP A 47 -13.09 16.83 21.73
N ILE A 48 -12.36 17.72 21.05
CA ILE A 48 -11.18 18.41 21.60
C ILE A 48 -11.63 19.65 22.35
N ARG A 49 -11.31 19.74 23.64
CA ARG A 49 -11.64 20.86 24.54
C ARG A 49 -10.41 21.46 25.19
N SER A 50 -9.47 20.61 25.58
CA SER A 50 -8.27 21.01 26.30
C SER A 50 -7.03 20.22 25.84
N HIS A 51 -5.86 20.64 26.29
CA HIS A 51 -4.61 19.94 26.06
C HIS A 51 -4.63 18.48 26.52
N THR A 52 -5.49 18.13 27.50
CA THR A 52 -5.60 16.75 28.00
C THR A 52 -6.32 15.81 27.03
N ASP A 53 -7.00 16.34 26.03
CA ASP A 53 -7.65 15.55 24.98
C ASP A 53 -6.68 15.24 23.81
N LEU A 54 -5.47 15.78 23.86
CA LEU A 54 -4.44 15.65 22.83
C LEU A 54 -3.27 14.77 23.32
N PRO A 55 -2.61 14.01 22.42
CA PRO A 55 -2.96 13.88 21.01
C PRO A 55 -4.22 13.05 20.77
N LEU A 56 -5.11 13.52 19.93
CA LEU A 56 -6.22 12.71 19.42
C LEU A 56 -5.73 11.92 18.20
N ARG A 57 -5.91 10.60 18.21
CA ARG A 57 -5.53 9.69 17.13
C ARG A 57 -6.69 8.79 16.79
N VAL A 58 -7.20 8.90 15.58
CA VAL A 58 -8.30 8.06 15.08
C VAL A 58 -7.96 7.48 13.71
N TYR A 59 -8.54 6.34 13.39
CA TYR A 59 -8.47 5.77 12.06
C TYR A 59 -9.80 5.13 11.67
N GLN A 60 -9.98 4.94 10.39
CA GLN A 60 -11.13 4.22 9.84
C GLN A 60 -10.75 3.48 8.57
N ILE A 61 -11.52 2.43 8.26
CA ILE A 61 -11.51 1.77 6.97
C ILE A 61 -12.90 1.98 6.38
N VAL A 62 -12.98 2.74 5.30
CA VAL A 62 -14.26 3.20 4.74
C VAL A 62 -14.19 3.29 3.23
N ASN A 63 -15.35 3.33 2.59
CA ASN A 63 -15.44 3.65 1.18
C ASN A 63 -15.44 5.16 0.99
N VAL A 64 -14.58 5.63 0.09
CA VAL A 64 -14.60 6.99 -0.45
C VAL A 64 -14.89 6.93 -1.96
N TYR A 65 -15.44 8.01 -2.51
CA TYR A 65 -15.99 8.01 -3.85
C TYR A 65 -15.42 9.17 -4.66
N ARG A 66 -14.80 8.85 -5.81
CA ARG A 66 -14.27 9.87 -6.71
C ARG A 66 -14.79 9.62 -8.12
N TYR A 67 -15.42 10.63 -8.73
CA TYR A 67 -15.82 10.58 -10.13
C TYR A 67 -14.58 10.64 -11.01
N GLU A 68 -14.05 9.47 -11.30
CA GLU A 68 -12.84 9.33 -12.10
C GLU A 68 -13.18 9.44 -13.60
N THR A 69 -12.63 10.46 -14.26
CA THR A 69 -12.89 10.74 -15.69
C THR A 69 -11.93 10.01 -16.62
N LYS A 70 -10.78 9.55 -16.11
CA LYS A 70 -9.83 8.72 -16.87
C LYS A 70 -10.27 7.26 -16.87
N HIS A 71 -9.67 6.45 -17.75
CA HIS A 71 -9.94 5.01 -17.79
C HIS A 71 -9.69 4.36 -16.44
N THR A 72 -10.70 3.70 -15.91
CA THR A 72 -10.59 2.92 -14.67
C THR A 72 -9.79 1.65 -14.90
N ARG A 73 -9.06 1.21 -13.85
CA ARG A 73 -8.32 -0.06 -13.80
C ARG A 73 -8.56 -0.69 -12.45
N SER A 74 -8.86 -1.99 -12.43
CA SER A 74 -9.13 -2.74 -11.20
C SER A 74 -8.03 -2.51 -10.16
N PHE A 75 -8.43 -2.17 -8.93
CA PHE A 75 -7.60 -1.86 -7.77
C PHE A 75 -6.64 -0.67 -7.91
N ILE A 76 -6.36 -0.17 -9.11
CA ILE A 76 -5.40 0.94 -9.34
C ILE A 76 -6.13 2.27 -9.42
N ARG A 77 -7.19 2.34 -10.25
CA ARG A 77 -7.98 3.54 -10.48
C ARG A 77 -9.46 3.18 -10.55
N VAL A 78 -10.12 3.33 -9.43
CA VAL A 78 -11.52 2.96 -9.21
C VAL A 78 -12.33 4.16 -8.77
N ARG A 79 -13.65 4.07 -8.84
CA ARG A 79 -14.58 5.15 -8.44
C ARG A 79 -15.09 5.01 -7.03
N GLU A 80 -15.13 3.80 -6.52
CA GLU A 80 -15.37 3.46 -5.12
C GLU A 80 -14.07 2.86 -4.59
N ILE A 81 -13.49 3.50 -3.59
CA ILE A 81 -12.16 3.21 -3.07
C ILE A 81 -12.30 2.69 -1.65
N HIS A 82 -11.82 1.49 -1.38
CA HIS A 82 -11.61 1.00 -0.02
C HIS A 82 -10.39 1.70 0.56
N PHE A 83 -10.62 2.58 1.53
CA PHE A 83 -9.62 3.50 2.01
C PHE A 83 -9.40 3.35 3.51
N PHE A 84 -8.16 3.12 3.89
CA PHE A 84 -7.68 3.30 5.25
C PHE A 84 -7.23 4.75 5.40
N GLU A 85 -7.77 5.44 6.39
CA GLU A 85 -7.40 6.80 6.74
C GLU A 85 -7.14 6.89 8.25
N ALA A 86 -5.96 7.38 8.65
CA ALA A 86 -5.70 7.82 10.01
C ALA A 86 -5.65 9.34 10.04
N HIS A 87 -6.28 9.94 11.04
CA HIS A 87 -6.33 11.38 11.25
C HIS A 87 -5.92 11.68 12.68
N THR A 88 -5.04 12.66 12.87
CA THR A 88 -4.58 13.02 14.21
C THR A 88 -4.63 14.51 14.46
N ALA A 89 -4.65 14.89 15.73
CA ALA A 89 -4.55 16.27 16.18
C ALA A 89 -3.59 16.33 17.37
N HIS A 90 -2.74 17.37 17.38
CA HIS A 90 -1.63 17.55 18.31
C HIS A 90 -1.60 18.97 18.86
N THR A 91 -0.91 19.17 19.99
CA THR A 91 -0.77 20.49 20.62
C THR A 91 0.23 21.37 19.86
N THR A 92 1.27 20.77 19.26
CA THR A 92 2.33 21.52 18.58
C THR A 92 2.64 20.94 17.19
N PHE A 93 3.31 21.74 16.38
CA PHE A 93 3.80 21.31 15.07
C PHE A 93 4.82 20.17 15.19
N GLU A 94 5.72 20.26 16.18
CA GLU A 94 6.75 19.25 16.41
C GLU A 94 6.15 17.89 16.84
N GLU A 95 5.01 17.89 17.52
CA GLU A 95 4.28 16.64 17.82
C GLU A 95 3.64 16.05 16.56
N ALA A 96 3.11 16.90 15.70
CA ALA A 96 2.58 16.49 14.41
C ALA A 96 3.68 15.91 13.49
N GLU A 97 4.85 16.56 13.44
CA GLU A 97 6.02 16.02 12.70
C GLU A 97 6.44 14.64 13.22
N ARG A 98 6.52 14.44 14.53
CA ARG A 98 6.80 13.10 15.10
C ARG A 98 5.74 12.06 14.74
N GLN A 99 4.49 12.47 14.56
CA GLN A 99 3.44 11.57 14.11
C GLN A 99 3.66 11.11 12.66
N LEU A 100 4.26 11.93 11.80
CA LEU A 100 4.65 11.50 10.46
C LEU A 100 5.77 10.44 10.52
N ASP A 101 6.72 10.57 11.44
CA ASP A 101 7.74 9.54 11.66
C ASP A 101 7.09 8.22 12.11
N ASP A 102 6.10 8.27 13.02
CA ASP A 102 5.32 7.08 13.41
C ASP A 102 4.61 6.44 12.20
N TYR A 103 4.05 7.25 11.29
CA TYR A 103 3.41 6.74 10.08
C TYR A 103 4.42 6.08 9.12
N LEU A 104 5.62 6.65 8.98
CA LEU A 104 6.69 6.05 8.18
C LEU A 104 7.12 4.68 8.74
N GLU A 105 7.24 4.55 10.07
CA GLU A 105 7.55 3.27 10.70
C GLU A 105 6.39 2.25 10.56
N ILE A 106 5.14 2.69 10.65
CA ILE A 106 3.97 1.84 10.39
C ILE A 106 3.98 1.37 8.93
N TRP A 107 4.20 2.31 7.98
CA TRP A 107 4.27 1.99 6.56
C TRP A 107 5.38 1.00 6.25
N LYS A 108 6.56 1.17 6.82
CA LYS A 108 7.69 0.25 6.70
C LYS A 108 7.33 -1.18 7.14
N LYS A 109 6.57 -1.33 8.23
CA LYS A 109 6.08 -2.64 8.68
C LYS A 109 5.05 -3.21 7.71
N VAL A 110 4.06 -2.44 7.30
CA VAL A 110 3.02 -2.88 6.35
C VAL A 110 3.65 -3.30 5.02
N SER A 111 4.51 -2.47 4.43
CA SER A 111 5.19 -2.78 3.17
C SER A 111 6.07 -4.03 3.25
N SER A 112 6.75 -4.23 4.40
CA SER A 112 7.55 -5.44 4.67
C SER A 112 6.69 -6.70 4.68
N GLU A 113 5.48 -6.67 5.30
CA GLU A 113 4.58 -7.82 5.30
C GLU A 113 3.98 -8.11 3.91
N LEU A 114 3.84 -7.08 3.08
CA LEU A 114 3.39 -7.17 1.70
C LEU A 114 4.52 -7.44 0.69
N CYS A 115 5.79 -7.40 1.14
CA CYS A 115 6.99 -7.49 0.32
C CYS A 115 6.99 -6.44 -0.82
N ILE A 116 6.48 -5.22 -0.57
CA ILE A 116 6.41 -4.12 -1.53
C ILE A 116 7.61 -3.19 -1.32
N PRO A 117 8.55 -3.08 -2.27
CA PRO A 117 9.60 -2.08 -2.24
C PRO A 117 9.02 -0.72 -2.64
N TYR A 118 9.57 0.37 -2.10
CA TYR A 118 9.04 1.71 -2.36
C TYR A 118 10.11 2.80 -2.21
N VAL A 119 9.79 3.97 -2.76
CA VAL A 119 10.53 5.21 -2.52
C VAL A 119 9.55 6.22 -1.91
N VAL A 120 9.97 6.88 -0.82
CA VAL A 120 9.19 7.98 -0.23
C VAL A 120 9.70 9.30 -0.79
N ASN A 121 8.80 10.05 -1.41
CA ASN A 121 9.08 11.36 -1.99
C ASN A 121 8.26 12.45 -1.32
N ARG A 122 8.87 13.60 -1.07
CA ARG A 122 8.15 14.83 -0.77
C ARG A 122 7.62 15.41 -2.07
N ARG A 123 6.30 15.43 -2.23
CA ARG A 123 5.63 15.94 -3.43
C ARG A 123 5.94 17.42 -3.68
N PRO A 124 5.97 17.85 -4.96
CA PRO A 124 6.06 19.27 -5.29
C PRO A 124 4.84 20.02 -4.77
N ASP A 125 4.97 21.33 -4.52
CA ASP A 125 3.91 22.15 -3.95
C ASP A 125 2.61 22.17 -4.77
N TRP A 126 2.69 21.96 -6.08
CA TRP A 126 1.51 21.90 -6.97
C TRP A 126 0.85 20.53 -7.04
N ASP A 127 1.48 19.48 -6.48
CA ASP A 127 0.97 18.09 -6.44
C ASP A 127 0.74 17.59 -5.00
N LYS A 128 0.90 18.45 -4.01
CA LYS A 128 0.56 18.12 -2.63
C LYS A 128 -0.95 18.08 -2.44
N PHE A 129 -1.40 17.34 -1.45
CA PHE A 129 -2.81 17.29 -1.08
C PHE A 129 -3.37 18.68 -0.80
N PRO A 130 -4.56 19.05 -1.33
CA PRO A 130 -5.16 20.35 -1.09
C PRO A 130 -5.34 20.64 0.41
N GLY A 131 -4.82 21.77 0.88
CA GLY A 131 -4.81 22.15 2.29
C GLY A 131 -3.61 21.63 3.10
N ALA A 132 -2.77 20.74 2.57
CA ALA A 132 -1.56 20.30 3.24
C ALA A 132 -0.45 21.36 3.17
N MET A 133 0.36 21.45 4.22
CA MET A 133 1.64 22.18 4.18
C MET A 133 2.61 21.44 3.26
N TYR A 134 2.69 20.11 3.40
CA TYR A 134 3.40 19.24 2.49
C TYR A 134 2.81 17.82 2.50
N THR A 135 3.17 17.04 1.49
CA THR A 135 2.75 15.64 1.30
C THR A 135 3.99 14.77 1.11
N LEU A 136 4.07 13.70 1.88
CA LEU A 136 4.94 12.56 1.62
C LEU A 136 4.13 11.48 0.91
N ALA A 137 4.67 10.93 -0.16
CA ALA A 137 4.01 9.82 -0.86
C ALA A 137 5.01 8.69 -1.11
N SER A 138 4.54 7.46 -0.89
CA SER A 138 5.28 6.25 -1.18
C SER A 138 4.87 5.72 -2.54
N ASP A 139 5.83 5.58 -3.43
CA ASP A 139 5.64 5.09 -4.79
C ASP A 139 6.39 3.78 -4.98
N THR A 140 5.77 2.82 -5.65
CA THR A 140 6.39 1.58 -6.12
C THR A 140 6.26 1.49 -7.63
N ILE A 141 6.93 0.51 -8.25
CA ILE A 141 6.82 0.26 -9.69
C ILE A 141 6.00 -1.01 -9.94
N VAL A 142 5.03 -0.89 -10.81
CA VAL A 142 4.19 -2.00 -11.29
C VAL A 142 4.13 -1.90 -12.81
N GLY A 143 4.56 -2.94 -13.52
CA GLY A 143 4.53 -2.97 -14.98
C GLY A 143 5.24 -1.75 -15.63
N GLY A 144 6.38 -1.34 -15.09
CA GLY A 144 7.18 -0.21 -15.58
C GLY A 144 6.65 1.17 -15.22
N ARG A 145 5.52 1.29 -14.49
CA ARG A 145 4.90 2.57 -14.12
C ARG A 145 4.87 2.77 -12.62
N SER A 146 4.96 4.01 -12.18
CA SER A 146 4.81 4.32 -10.75
C SER A 146 3.35 4.16 -10.31
N LEU A 147 3.21 3.56 -9.14
CA LEU A 147 1.96 3.42 -8.42
C LEU A 147 2.13 3.98 -7.00
N GLN A 148 1.41 5.04 -6.68
CA GLN A 148 1.34 5.58 -5.34
C GLN A 148 0.56 4.62 -4.44
N VAL A 149 1.19 4.11 -3.37
CA VAL A 149 0.64 3.08 -2.49
C VAL A 149 0.31 3.58 -1.08
N ALA A 150 0.95 4.67 -0.64
CA ALA A 150 0.64 5.31 0.63
C ALA A 150 0.91 6.81 0.56
N THR A 151 0.20 7.60 1.39
CA THR A 151 0.42 9.05 1.51
C THR A 151 0.32 9.51 2.95
N MET A 152 1.10 10.51 3.30
CA MET A 152 1.09 11.17 4.59
C MET A 152 1.05 12.67 4.36
N HIS A 153 0.21 13.37 5.10
CA HIS A 153 0.02 14.81 4.93
C HIS A 153 0.24 15.53 6.26
N GLU A 154 1.07 16.55 6.23
CA GLU A 154 1.18 17.54 7.30
C GLU A 154 0.27 18.72 6.96
N TYR A 155 -0.71 18.98 7.82
CA TYR A 155 -1.66 20.07 7.61
C TYR A 155 -1.34 21.33 8.40
N GLY A 156 -0.47 21.24 9.40
CA GLY A 156 -0.32 22.32 10.36
C GLY A 156 -1.66 22.69 10.97
N THR A 157 -1.98 23.96 10.96
CA THR A 157 -3.27 24.49 11.44
C THR A 157 -4.26 24.82 10.32
N ASN A 158 -4.01 24.43 9.08
CA ASN A 158 -4.84 24.84 7.94
C ASN A 158 -6.31 24.42 8.08
N PHE A 159 -6.53 23.12 8.40
CA PHE A 159 -7.88 22.63 8.62
C PHE A 159 -8.45 23.03 9.98
N SER A 160 -7.65 23.01 11.04
CA SER A 160 -8.14 23.37 12.38
C SER A 160 -8.65 24.81 12.45
N ARG A 161 -8.06 25.74 11.70
CA ARG A 161 -8.57 27.12 11.58
C ARG A 161 -9.93 27.16 10.88
N ASN A 162 -10.09 26.42 9.78
CA ASN A 162 -11.33 26.41 9.01
C ASN A 162 -12.48 25.75 9.76
N TYR A 163 -12.20 24.72 10.56
CA TYR A 163 -13.18 23.99 11.36
C TYR A 163 -13.28 24.48 12.79
N ASN A 164 -12.52 25.53 13.18
CA ASN A 164 -12.44 26.06 14.53
C ASN A 164 -12.12 24.98 15.58
N ILE A 165 -11.15 24.12 15.29
CA ILE A 165 -10.69 23.07 16.20
C ILE A 165 -9.65 23.66 17.13
N THR A 166 -10.09 24.13 18.30
CA THR A 166 -9.24 24.77 19.30
C THR A 166 -9.21 23.97 20.59
N PHE A 167 -8.15 24.13 21.36
CA PHE A 167 -7.99 23.55 22.68
C PHE A 167 -7.53 24.58 23.71
N LEU A 168 -7.93 24.39 24.96
CA LEU A 168 -7.47 25.19 26.09
C LEU A 168 -6.09 24.71 26.51
N LYS A 169 -5.10 25.61 26.50
CA LYS A 169 -3.74 25.34 26.99
C LYS A 169 -3.67 25.41 28.53
N GLU A 170 -2.55 24.96 29.09
CA GLU A 170 -2.30 24.99 30.54
C GLU A 170 -2.31 26.42 31.10
N ASP A 171 -1.88 27.42 30.30
CA ASP A 171 -1.85 28.83 30.68
C ASP A 171 -3.23 29.53 30.61
N GLY A 172 -4.29 28.79 30.22
CA GLY A 172 -5.63 29.30 30.08
C GLY A 172 -5.92 29.99 28.75
N SER A 173 -4.95 30.08 27.84
CA SER A 173 -5.17 30.56 26.47
C SER A 173 -5.68 29.45 25.54
N HIS A 174 -6.26 29.81 24.40
CA HIS A 174 -6.67 28.87 23.37
C HIS A 174 -5.71 28.89 22.20
N ASP A 175 -5.51 27.71 21.57
CA ASP A 175 -4.75 27.58 20.34
C ASP A 175 -5.40 26.58 19.38
N TYR A 176 -5.00 26.59 18.12
CA TYR A 176 -5.45 25.64 17.12
C TYR A 176 -4.61 24.38 17.15
N VAL A 177 -5.24 23.22 16.96
CA VAL A 177 -4.51 21.95 16.87
C VAL A 177 -3.73 21.84 15.55
N HIS A 178 -2.60 21.13 15.60
CA HIS A 178 -1.85 20.70 14.42
C HIS A 178 -2.31 19.32 14.01
N GLN A 179 -2.52 19.11 12.71
CA GLN A 179 -3.19 17.90 12.20
C GLN A 179 -2.36 17.19 11.15
N THR A 180 -2.45 15.85 11.17
CA THR A 180 -1.82 15.01 10.15
C THR A 180 -2.79 13.95 9.67
N THR A 181 -2.53 13.40 8.48
CA THR A 181 -3.22 12.22 7.98
C THR A 181 -2.27 11.20 7.37
N PHE A 182 -2.71 9.95 7.35
CA PHE A 182 -2.06 8.84 6.67
C PHE A 182 -3.11 8.01 5.93
N GLY A 183 -2.91 7.81 4.63
CA GLY A 183 -3.86 7.12 3.76
C GLY A 183 -3.23 5.97 2.98
N MET A 184 -4.00 4.87 2.87
CA MET A 184 -3.72 3.70 2.02
C MET A 184 -5.02 3.20 1.40
N SER A 185 -4.93 2.47 0.29
CA SER A 185 -6.12 1.91 -0.37
C SER A 185 -5.87 0.50 -0.92
N GLU A 186 -6.86 -0.07 -1.60
CA GLU A 186 -6.74 -1.33 -2.34
C GLU A 186 -5.65 -1.33 -3.42
N ARG A 187 -5.00 -0.20 -3.70
CA ARG A 187 -3.77 -0.15 -4.52
C ARG A 187 -2.66 -1.04 -3.96
N LEU A 188 -2.66 -1.30 -2.64
CA LEU A 188 -1.76 -2.27 -2.02
C LEU A 188 -1.96 -3.67 -2.62
N LEU A 189 -3.21 -4.07 -2.85
CA LEU A 189 -3.51 -5.35 -3.49
C LEU A 189 -3.04 -5.35 -4.96
N ALA A 190 -3.27 -4.24 -5.69
CA ALA A 190 -2.74 -4.09 -7.04
C ALA A 190 -1.21 -4.21 -7.10
N ALA A 191 -0.51 -3.60 -6.15
CA ALA A 191 0.94 -3.68 -6.04
C ALA A 191 1.40 -5.12 -5.78
N VAL A 192 0.79 -5.83 -4.82
CA VAL A 192 1.10 -7.26 -4.55
C VAL A 192 0.90 -8.11 -5.80
N ILE A 193 -0.23 -7.96 -6.49
CA ILE A 193 -0.56 -8.73 -7.71
C ILE A 193 0.47 -8.42 -8.81
N GLY A 194 0.73 -7.15 -9.06
CA GLY A 194 1.58 -6.73 -10.17
C GLY A 194 3.08 -6.95 -9.97
N ILE A 195 3.56 -6.94 -8.71
CA ILE A 195 4.97 -7.15 -8.37
C ILE A 195 5.29 -8.64 -8.26
N HIS A 196 4.42 -9.43 -7.63
CA HIS A 196 4.72 -10.81 -7.28
C HIS A 196 4.13 -11.83 -8.23
N GLY A 197 2.98 -11.54 -8.86
CA GLY A 197 2.31 -12.44 -9.79
C GLY A 197 3.19 -12.86 -10.97
N ASP A 198 2.90 -14.04 -11.52
CA ASP A 198 3.55 -14.58 -12.71
C ASP A 198 2.50 -15.11 -13.73
N ASP A 199 2.94 -15.74 -14.80
CA ASP A 199 2.09 -16.34 -15.85
C ASP A 199 1.23 -17.51 -15.36
N LYS A 200 1.46 -18.03 -14.14
CA LYS A 200 0.68 -19.08 -13.49
C LYS A 200 -0.39 -18.54 -12.54
N GLY A 201 -0.33 -17.28 -12.20
CA GLY A 201 -1.30 -16.64 -11.32
C GLY A 201 -0.70 -15.84 -10.19
N LEU A 202 -1.43 -15.74 -9.08
CA LEU A 202 -1.00 -14.98 -7.91
C LEU A 202 0.19 -15.62 -7.20
N ILE A 203 0.98 -14.79 -6.53
CA ILE A 203 1.95 -15.20 -5.51
C ILE A 203 1.73 -14.28 -4.31
N LEU A 204 1.16 -14.84 -3.25
CA LEU A 204 0.82 -14.04 -2.08
C LEU A 204 1.93 -14.13 -1.02
N PRO A 205 2.34 -13.00 -0.46
CA PRO A 205 3.16 -13.00 0.75
C PRO A 205 2.48 -13.79 1.87
N PRO A 206 3.21 -14.60 2.64
CA PRO A 206 2.62 -15.45 3.68
C PRO A 206 1.77 -14.71 4.71
N ALA A 207 2.14 -13.47 5.04
CA ALA A 207 1.43 -12.64 6.03
C ALA A 207 -0.04 -12.42 5.64
N ILE A 208 -0.32 -12.15 4.37
CA ILE A 208 -1.66 -11.78 3.86
C ILE A 208 -2.42 -12.93 3.22
N ALA A 209 -1.78 -14.06 2.98
CA ALA A 209 -2.44 -15.23 2.41
C ALA A 209 -3.48 -15.79 3.39
N SER A 210 -4.75 -15.83 3.03
CA SER A 210 -5.81 -16.43 3.85
C SER A 210 -5.55 -17.92 4.12
N ILE A 211 -4.93 -18.60 3.16
CA ILE A 211 -4.40 -19.97 3.26
C ILE A 211 -2.90 -19.88 3.02
N GLN A 212 -2.09 -20.10 4.06
CA GLN A 212 -0.64 -20.12 3.95
C GLN A 212 -0.11 -21.43 3.40
N VAL A 213 -0.79 -22.52 3.76
CA VAL A 213 -0.41 -23.88 3.39
C VAL A 213 -1.62 -24.63 2.87
N VAL A 214 -1.56 -25.14 1.64
CA VAL A 214 -2.53 -26.10 1.14
C VAL A 214 -1.94 -27.51 1.21
N ILE A 215 -2.68 -28.46 1.75
CA ILE A 215 -2.33 -29.88 1.79
C ILE A 215 -3.12 -30.59 0.68
N VAL A 216 -2.42 -31.22 -0.23
CA VAL A 216 -3.04 -31.99 -1.31
C VAL A 216 -2.70 -33.47 -1.12
N PRO A 217 -3.69 -34.27 -0.70
CA PRO A 217 -3.54 -35.70 -0.64
C PRO A 217 -3.30 -36.32 -2.05
N ILE A 218 -2.34 -37.21 -2.14
CA ILE A 218 -2.14 -38.05 -3.34
C ILE A 218 -3.01 -39.29 -3.18
N PRO A 219 -3.78 -39.68 -4.19
CA PRO A 219 -4.66 -40.88 -4.12
C PRO A 219 -3.91 -42.13 -3.63
N SER A 220 -4.46 -42.81 -2.65
CA SER A 220 -3.91 -44.01 -2.04
C SER A 220 -5.03 -44.88 -1.47
N GLU A 221 -4.81 -46.18 -1.48
CA GLU A 221 -5.70 -47.19 -0.84
C GLU A 221 -5.41 -47.36 0.66
N ASN A 222 -4.36 -46.70 1.17
CA ASN A 222 -3.94 -46.78 2.56
C ASN A 222 -4.82 -45.92 3.46
N SER A 223 -5.64 -46.54 4.30
CA SER A 223 -6.56 -45.86 5.22
C SER A 223 -5.87 -45.00 6.28
N GLY A 224 -4.61 -45.27 6.63
CA GLY A 224 -3.86 -44.51 7.62
C GLY A 224 -3.43 -43.13 7.15
N ILE A 225 -3.48 -42.83 5.84
CA ILE A 225 -3.10 -41.49 5.30
C ILE A 225 -4.03 -40.40 5.80
N LYS A 226 -5.31 -40.68 5.96
CA LYS A 226 -6.27 -39.69 6.46
C LYS A 226 -5.92 -39.22 7.88
N GLU A 227 -5.68 -40.18 8.78
CA GLU A 227 -5.26 -39.86 10.15
C GLU A 227 -3.91 -39.15 10.20
N TYR A 228 -3.00 -39.49 9.30
CA TYR A 228 -1.71 -38.79 9.15
C TYR A 228 -1.87 -37.35 8.74
N ILE A 229 -2.75 -37.05 7.78
CA ILE A 229 -3.08 -35.69 7.34
C ILE A 229 -3.72 -34.89 8.49
N GLU A 230 -4.64 -35.52 9.25
CA GLU A 230 -5.25 -34.89 10.43
C GLU A 230 -4.21 -34.55 11.50
N ASP A 231 -3.19 -35.39 11.71
CA ASP A 231 -2.07 -35.07 12.63
C ASP A 231 -1.24 -33.89 12.09
N VAL A 232 -0.95 -33.86 10.79
CA VAL A 232 -0.27 -32.70 10.15
C VAL A 232 -1.07 -31.42 10.36
N VAL A 233 -2.38 -31.43 10.09
CA VAL A 233 -3.25 -30.26 10.27
C VAL A 233 -3.22 -29.75 11.71
N LYS A 234 -3.40 -30.64 12.69
CA LYS A 234 -3.34 -30.26 14.13
C LYS A 234 -2.02 -29.62 14.51
N ARG A 235 -0.91 -30.11 13.97
CA ARG A 235 0.41 -29.52 14.23
C ARG A 235 0.55 -28.15 13.59
N LEU A 236 0.03 -27.93 12.37
CA LEU A 236 0.02 -26.62 11.71
C LEU A 236 -0.83 -25.61 12.49
N GLU A 237 -2.01 -26.03 12.95
CA GLU A 237 -2.86 -25.20 13.82
C GLU A 237 -2.15 -24.81 15.11
N GLY A 238 -1.44 -25.76 15.73
CA GLY A 238 -0.62 -25.50 16.94
C GLY A 238 0.54 -24.52 16.70
N LEU A 239 0.95 -24.34 15.44
CA LEU A 239 1.96 -23.34 15.03
C LEU A 239 1.33 -22.01 14.58
N GLY A 240 0.00 -21.88 14.58
CA GLY A 240 -0.72 -20.71 14.07
C GLY A 240 -0.69 -20.58 12.54
N ILE A 241 -0.37 -21.64 11.81
CA ILE A 241 -0.32 -21.65 10.35
C ILE A 241 -1.73 -21.89 9.80
N ARG A 242 -2.21 -20.99 8.94
CA ARG A 242 -3.51 -21.10 8.25
C ARG A 242 -3.40 -22.14 7.14
N SER A 243 -3.95 -23.32 7.38
CA SER A 243 -3.90 -24.44 6.42
C SER A 243 -5.28 -24.82 5.88
N PHE A 244 -5.28 -25.45 4.72
CA PHE A 244 -6.46 -26.03 4.08
C PHE A 244 -6.12 -27.38 3.47
N VAL A 245 -6.99 -28.38 3.63
CA VAL A 245 -6.85 -29.69 2.98
C VAL A 245 -7.76 -29.74 1.76
N ASP A 246 -7.17 -29.98 0.59
CA ASP A 246 -7.94 -30.22 -0.63
C ASP A 246 -8.15 -31.72 -0.84
N ASP A 247 -9.15 -32.26 -0.19
CA ASP A 247 -9.53 -33.66 -0.22
C ASP A 247 -10.54 -34.02 -1.33
N ARG A 248 -10.84 -33.08 -2.25
CA ARG A 248 -11.76 -33.36 -3.37
C ARG A 248 -11.27 -34.55 -4.19
N ASP A 249 -12.08 -35.59 -4.32
CA ASP A 249 -11.76 -36.86 -4.99
C ASP A 249 -12.00 -36.83 -6.51
N ASN A 250 -12.83 -35.88 -6.98
CA ASN A 250 -13.18 -35.68 -8.38
C ASN A 250 -12.13 -34.90 -9.21
N TYR A 251 -11.01 -34.49 -8.60
CA TYR A 251 -9.92 -33.77 -9.28
C TYR A 251 -8.58 -34.49 -9.07
N THR A 252 -7.79 -34.56 -10.14
CA THR A 252 -6.42 -35.10 -10.06
C THR A 252 -5.51 -34.18 -9.22
N PRO A 253 -4.46 -34.72 -8.58
CA PRO A 253 -3.48 -33.88 -7.87
C PRO A 253 -2.90 -32.78 -8.74
N GLY A 254 -2.58 -33.04 -10.01
CA GLY A 254 -2.07 -32.03 -10.95
C GLY A 254 -3.03 -30.88 -11.19
N PHE A 255 -4.34 -31.13 -11.28
CA PHE A 255 -5.35 -30.09 -11.38
C PHE A 255 -5.37 -29.23 -10.12
N LYS A 256 -5.38 -29.84 -8.93
CA LYS A 256 -5.34 -29.15 -7.65
C LYS A 256 -4.08 -28.29 -7.52
N TYR A 257 -2.91 -28.80 -7.93
CA TYR A 257 -1.66 -28.05 -7.92
C TYR A 257 -1.76 -26.76 -8.74
N ASN A 258 -2.25 -26.86 -9.98
CA ASN A 258 -2.41 -25.69 -10.84
C ASN A 258 -3.44 -24.69 -10.29
N GLU A 259 -4.55 -25.17 -9.73
CA GLU A 259 -5.57 -24.31 -9.13
C GLU A 259 -5.01 -23.52 -7.93
N TRP A 260 -4.27 -24.16 -7.04
CA TRP A 260 -3.68 -23.51 -5.88
C TRP A 260 -2.48 -22.64 -6.22
N GLU A 261 -1.73 -22.96 -7.27
CA GLU A 261 -0.72 -22.09 -7.85
C GLU A 261 -1.37 -20.81 -8.40
N MET A 262 -2.47 -20.92 -9.15
CA MET A 262 -3.22 -19.79 -9.68
C MET A 262 -3.77 -18.88 -8.55
N LYS A 263 -4.27 -19.49 -7.47
CA LYS A 263 -4.76 -18.76 -6.28
C LYS A 263 -3.65 -18.13 -5.44
N GLY A 264 -2.38 -18.46 -5.70
CA GLY A 264 -1.22 -17.85 -5.07
C GLY A 264 -0.92 -18.33 -3.66
N VAL A 265 -1.38 -19.52 -3.26
CA VAL A 265 -1.07 -20.08 -1.94
C VAL A 265 0.44 -20.23 -1.80
N PRO A 266 1.07 -19.67 -0.74
CA PRO A 266 2.52 -19.62 -0.61
C PRO A 266 3.21 -20.98 -0.60
N LEU A 267 2.60 -21.96 0.07
CA LEU A 267 3.20 -23.26 0.28
C LEU A 267 2.20 -24.38 0.02
N ARG A 268 2.57 -25.37 -0.78
CA ARG A 268 1.83 -26.60 -0.97
C ARG A 268 2.54 -27.76 -0.27
N ILE A 269 1.79 -28.59 0.46
CA ILE A 269 2.21 -29.87 1.02
C ILE A 269 1.57 -31.00 0.22
N GLU A 270 2.37 -31.97 -0.17
CA GLU A 270 1.96 -33.19 -0.86
C GLU A 270 2.15 -34.36 0.09
N ILE A 271 1.11 -35.21 0.25
CA ILE A 271 1.13 -36.38 1.14
C ILE A 271 0.53 -37.58 0.39
N GLY A 272 1.34 -38.60 0.27
CA GLY A 272 0.96 -39.92 -0.29
C GLY A 272 1.59 -41.07 0.51
N ASP A 273 1.59 -42.27 -0.03
CA ASP A 273 2.14 -43.48 0.61
C ASP A 273 3.62 -43.35 1.00
N ARG A 274 4.38 -42.64 0.16
CA ARG A 274 5.81 -42.41 0.42
C ARG A 274 6.04 -41.51 1.67
N GLU A 275 5.31 -40.41 1.77
CA GLU A 275 5.38 -39.49 2.88
C GLU A 275 4.87 -40.16 4.16
N PHE A 276 3.75 -40.88 4.07
CA PHE A 276 3.19 -41.62 5.20
C PHE A 276 4.19 -42.64 5.74
N SER A 277 4.75 -43.51 4.86
CA SER A 277 5.67 -44.57 5.28
C SER A 277 6.97 -44.04 5.91
N ARG A 278 7.43 -42.87 5.47
CA ARG A 278 8.67 -42.24 5.95
C ARG A 278 8.46 -41.23 7.08
N LYS A 279 7.21 -40.97 7.47
CA LYS A 279 6.82 -39.93 8.42
C LYS A 279 7.39 -38.54 8.01
N THR A 280 7.20 -38.21 6.73
CA THR A 280 7.67 -36.93 6.14
C THR A 280 6.50 -36.24 5.44
N ILE A 281 6.72 -34.97 5.10
CA ILE A 281 5.87 -34.20 4.18
C ILE A 281 6.74 -33.68 3.04
N THR A 282 6.21 -33.62 1.84
CA THR A 282 6.86 -32.95 0.71
C THR A 282 6.25 -31.56 0.55
N THR A 283 7.07 -30.52 0.64
CA THR A 283 6.65 -29.11 0.47
C THR A 283 7.09 -28.58 -0.86
N VAL A 284 6.28 -27.68 -1.46
CA VAL A 284 6.59 -26.98 -2.70
C VAL A 284 6.32 -25.50 -2.50
N LEU A 285 7.36 -24.68 -2.63
CA LEU A 285 7.29 -23.22 -2.48
C LEU A 285 6.69 -22.61 -3.76
N ARG A 286 5.72 -21.71 -3.63
CA ARG A 286 5.07 -21.08 -4.79
C ARG A 286 6.02 -20.19 -5.62
N PRO A 287 6.91 -19.36 -5.03
CA PRO A 287 7.70 -18.40 -5.80
C PRO A 287 8.71 -19.02 -6.78
N ASN A 288 9.36 -20.12 -6.39
CA ASN A 288 10.46 -20.74 -7.16
C ASN A 288 10.26 -22.21 -7.45
N ARG A 289 9.14 -22.81 -6.96
CA ARG A 289 8.79 -24.23 -7.09
C ARG A 289 9.81 -25.17 -6.47
N GLU A 290 10.64 -24.68 -5.57
CA GLU A 290 11.57 -25.49 -4.81
C GLU A 290 10.80 -26.55 -4.00
N ARG A 291 11.30 -27.80 -4.05
CA ARG A 291 10.76 -28.92 -3.30
C ARG A 291 11.66 -29.23 -2.11
N ARG A 292 11.06 -29.36 -0.93
CA ARG A 292 11.76 -29.79 0.29
C ARG A 292 11.01 -30.95 0.94
N ILE A 293 11.76 -31.90 1.50
CA ILE A 293 11.20 -33.01 2.28
C ILE A 293 11.52 -32.75 3.73
N ILE A 294 10.49 -32.72 4.58
CA ILE A 294 10.58 -32.41 5.98
C ILE A 294 10.08 -33.59 6.80
N SER A 295 10.83 -34.01 7.81
CA SER A 295 10.34 -34.96 8.80
C SER A 295 9.18 -34.35 9.60
N LEU A 296 8.18 -35.15 9.93
CA LEU A 296 7.06 -34.72 10.77
C LEU A 296 7.51 -34.23 12.16
N GLU A 297 8.63 -34.72 12.65
CA GLU A 297 9.25 -34.26 13.90
C GLU A 297 9.72 -32.81 13.80
N ASN A 298 10.17 -32.41 12.60
CA ASN A 298 10.69 -31.08 12.31
C ASN A 298 9.65 -30.16 11.66
N ILE A 299 8.35 -30.43 11.82
CA ILE A 299 7.27 -29.65 11.18
C ILE A 299 7.33 -28.15 11.53
N ARG A 300 7.97 -27.78 12.63
CA ARG A 300 8.23 -26.38 13.00
C ARG A 300 9.07 -25.63 11.95
N ASP A 301 9.88 -26.34 11.16
CA ASP A 301 10.66 -25.73 10.06
C ASP A 301 9.79 -25.09 8.99
N LEU A 302 8.49 -25.38 8.96
CA LEU A 302 7.55 -24.70 8.07
C LEU A 302 7.45 -23.18 8.35
N ILE A 303 7.67 -22.73 9.58
CA ILE A 303 7.76 -21.31 9.91
C ILE A 303 8.94 -20.69 9.16
N ASN A 304 10.11 -21.31 9.22
CA ASN A 304 11.31 -20.86 8.50
C ASN A 304 11.11 -20.88 6.98
N ILE A 305 10.33 -21.86 6.47
CA ILE A 305 10.01 -21.93 5.02
C ILE A 305 9.08 -20.77 4.61
N LEU A 306 8.10 -20.41 5.42
CA LEU A 306 7.26 -19.25 5.15
C LEU A 306 8.08 -17.95 5.21
N ASP A 307 9.05 -17.84 6.13
CA ASP A 307 9.99 -16.73 6.19
C ASP A 307 10.92 -16.70 4.96
N ASP A 308 11.38 -17.86 4.49
CA ASP A 308 12.15 -17.99 3.23
C ASP A 308 11.32 -17.48 2.04
N ILE A 309 10.04 -17.83 1.98
CA ILE A 309 9.15 -17.33 0.92
C ILE A 309 9.04 -15.82 0.98
N LYS A 310 8.84 -15.23 2.16
CA LYS A 310 8.83 -13.78 2.36
C LYS A 310 10.13 -13.15 1.88
N ARG A 311 11.28 -13.70 2.26
CA ARG A 311 12.61 -13.23 1.85
C ARG A 311 12.79 -13.28 0.33
N ILE A 312 12.43 -14.40 -0.33
CA ILE A 312 12.51 -14.55 -1.79
C ILE A 312 11.68 -13.47 -2.50
N LEU A 313 10.45 -13.22 -2.02
CA LEU A 313 9.59 -12.20 -2.60
C LEU A 313 10.15 -10.79 -2.41
N THR A 314 10.66 -10.48 -1.24
CA THR A 314 11.28 -9.19 -0.93
C THR A 314 12.51 -8.94 -1.81
N GLU A 315 13.45 -9.88 -1.85
CA GLU A 315 14.68 -9.77 -2.65
C GLU A 315 14.37 -9.57 -4.14
N ARG A 316 13.41 -10.35 -4.69
CA ARG A 316 12.98 -10.22 -6.08
C ARG A 316 12.34 -8.87 -6.37
N ALA A 317 11.49 -8.40 -5.48
CA ALA A 317 10.79 -7.13 -5.64
C ALA A 317 11.74 -5.93 -5.52
N GLU A 318 12.67 -5.96 -4.56
CA GLU A 318 13.71 -4.93 -4.42
C GLU A 318 14.64 -4.90 -5.64
N GLN A 319 15.01 -6.07 -6.17
CA GLN A 319 15.82 -6.14 -7.39
C GLN A 319 15.06 -5.53 -8.57
N TYR A 320 13.77 -5.85 -8.73
CA TYR A 320 12.94 -5.25 -9.76
C TYR A 320 12.87 -3.72 -9.65
N LEU A 321 12.70 -3.17 -8.44
CA LEU A 321 12.70 -1.72 -8.23
C LEU A 321 14.07 -1.11 -8.60
N ARG A 322 15.19 -1.76 -8.21
CA ARG A 322 16.54 -1.31 -8.62
C ARG A 322 16.72 -1.31 -10.13
N ASP A 323 16.30 -2.39 -10.80
CA ASP A 323 16.43 -2.53 -12.26
C ASP A 323 15.55 -1.50 -13.02
N CYS A 324 14.42 -1.10 -12.42
CA CYS A 324 13.54 -0.05 -12.92
C CYS A 324 13.90 1.36 -12.40
N SER A 325 15.06 1.57 -11.81
CA SER A 325 15.50 2.88 -11.30
C SER A 325 16.72 3.37 -12.10
N HIS A 326 16.55 4.47 -12.83
CA HIS A 326 17.52 5.00 -13.78
C HIS A 326 17.95 6.40 -13.38
N SER A 327 19.24 6.71 -13.47
CA SER A 327 19.79 8.03 -13.18
C SER A 327 20.44 8.62 -14.43
N PHE A 328 20.10 9.88 -14.73
CA PHE A 328 20.62 10.59 -15.90
C PHE A 328 21.21 11.94 -15.51
N GLU A 329 22.31 12.30 -16.17
CA GLU A 329 22.97 13.60 -16.03
C GLU A 329 22.66 14.52 -17.21
N ASN A 330 22.35 13.96 -18.39
CA ASN A 330 22.01 14.72 -19.59
C ASN A 330 20.58 14.38 -20.04
N ILE A 331 19.84 15.42 -20.41
CA ILE A 331 18.45 15.27 -20.85
C ILE A 331 18.30 14.46 -22.16
N GLU A 332 19.35 14.46 -23.00
CA GLU A 332 19.36 13.73 -24.28
C GLU A 332 19.54 12.22 -24.10
N ASP A 333 19.99 11.78 -22.93
CA ASP A 333 20.17 10.36 -22.60
C ASP A 333 18.85 9.71 -22.16
N ILE A 334 17.84 10.52 -21.78
CA ILE A 334 16.50 10.03 -21.44
C ILE A 334 15.79 9.61 -22.74
N LYS A 335 15.50 8.31 -22.85
CA LYS A 335 14.73 7.71 -23.94
C LYS A 335 13.45 7.10 -23.36
N ASP A 336 12.79 6.22 -24.09
CA ASP A 336 11.64 5.45 -23.57
C ASP A 336 12.10 4.60 -22.39
N VAL A 337 11.88 5.13 -21.18
CA VAL A 337 12.34 4.53 -19.92
C VAL A 337 11.13 4.20 -19.07
N ASP A 338 10.96 2.91 -18.80
CA ASP A 338 10.02 2.44 -17.79
C ASP A 338 10.63 2.57 -16.38
N GLY A 339 9.79 2.88 -15.38
CA GLY A 339 10.21 2.94 -14.00
C GLY A 339 10.50 4.34 -13.48
N LEU A 340 11.45 4.46 -12.55
CA LEU A 340 11.83 5.72 -11.93
C LEU A 340 13.00 6.36 -12.68
N VAL A 341 12.86 7.63 -13.00
CA VAL A 341 13.90 8.47 -13.61
C VAL A 341 14.37 9.48 -12.57
N MET A 342 15.62 9.35 -12.13
CA MET A 342 16.27 10.23 -11.16
C MET A 342 17.18 11.20 -11.87
N VAL A 343 16.91 12.49 -11.74
CA VAL A 343 17.65 13.58 -12.38
C VAL A 343 17.86 14.75 -11.43
N GLY A 344 18.82 15.61 -11.71
CA GLY A 344 18.92 16.90 -11.02
C GLY A 344 17.73 17.78 -11.34
N TRP A 345 17.06 18.33 -10.32
CA TRP A 345 15.91 19.22 -10.44
C TRP A 345 16.00 20.41 -9.47
N CYS A 346 15.81 21.62 -9.98
CA CYS A 346 15.94 22.87 -9.22
C CYS A 346 14.70 23.26 -8.39
N GLY A 347 13.68 22.40 -8.31
CA GLY A 347 12.44 22.68 -7.61
C GLY A 347 11.41 23.51 -8.41
N GLN A 348 11.76 24.03 -9.60
CA GLN A 348 10.86 24.86 -10.38
C GLN A 348 9.89 24.04 -11.22
N ARG A 349 8.63 24.48 -11.26
CA ARG A 349 7.56 23.81 -12.00
C ARG A 349 7.83 23.79 -13.50
N GLU A 350 8.36 24.88 -14.05
CA GLU A 350 8.68 25.03 -15.47
C GLU A 350 9.67 23.96 -15.96
N CYS A 351 10.67 23.62 -15.11
CA CYS A 351 11.63 22.57 -15.43
C CYS A 351 10.99 21.17 -15.37
N SER A 352 10.06 20.95 -14.44
CA SER A 352 9.26 19.72 -14.39
C SER A 352 8.38 19.55 -15.63
N GLU A 353 7.71 20.62 -16.05
CA GLU A 353 6.84 20.59 -17.25
C GLU A 353 7.61 20.29 -18.53
N VAL A 354 8.90 20.65 -18.63
CA VAL A 354 9.74 20.28 -19.78
C VAL A 354 9.89 18.74 -19.86
N LEU A 355 10.16 18.07 -18.73
CA LEU A 355 10.29 16.62 -18.68
C LEU A 355 8.95 15.94 -18.97
N GLU A 356 7.86 16.47 -18.44
CA GLU A 356 6.52 15.94 -18.67
C GLU A 356 6.12 16.07 -20.16
N LYS A 357 6.33 17.23 -20.78
CA LYS A 357 5.99 17.48 -22.19
C LYS A 357 6.88 16.68 -23.16
N LYS A 358 8.18 16.56 -22.85
CA LYS A 358 9.14 15.89 -23.76
C LYS A 358 9.08 14.37 -23.65
N PHE A 359 8.87 13.83 -22.45
CA PHE A 359 9.00 12.40 -22.16
C PHE A 359 7.76 11.78 -21.52
N GLY A 360 6.72 12.56 -21.17
CA GLY A 360 5.55 12.06 -20.44
C GLY A 360 5.79 11.72 -18.98
N LEU A 361 6.93 12.17 -18.42
CA LEU A 361 7.37 11.82 -17.06
C LEU A 361 6.77 12.79 -16.03
N GLY A 362 5.80 12.33 -15.26
CA GLY A 362 5.26 13.08 -14.12
C GLY A 362 6.26 13.20 -12.97
N ASN A 363 6.26 14.34 -12.30
CA ASN A 363 7.15 14.60 -11.17
C ASN A 363 6.61 13.95 -9.88
N LEU A 364 7.34 13.00 -9.31
CA LEU A 364 7.01 12.35 -8.03
C LEU A 364 7.58 13.09 -6.82
N GLY A 365 8.44 14.08 -7.03
CA GLY A 365 9.04 14.89 -5.96
C GLY A 365 10.51 14.59 -5.70
N VAL A 366 10.94 14.91 -4.48
CA VAL A 366 12.33 14.73 -4.00
C VAL A 366 12.33 13.59 -2.98
N PRO A 367 13.23 12.60 -3.08
CA PRO A 367 13.34 11.52 -2.09
C PRO A 367 13.59 12.09 -0.69
N LEU A 368 12.86 11.57 0.30
CA LEU A 368 12.91 12.07 1.68
C LEU A 368 14.33 12.04 2.28
N ASN A 369 15.12 11.03 1.91
CA ASN A 369 16.46 10.81 2.47
C ASN A 369 17.58 11.24 1.52
N SER A 370 17.29 12.06 0.49
CA SER A 370 18.31 12.52 -0.45
C SER A 370 18.84 13.89 -0.03
N GLU A 371 20.10 13.94 0.38
CA GLU A 371 20.86 15.18 0.60
C GLU A 371 21.74 15.56 -0.61
N GLU A 372 21.73 14.74 -1.67
CA GLU A 372 22.60 14.92 -2.82
C GLU A 372 22.17 16.14 -3.65
N ASP A 373 23.09 17.13 -3.72
CA ASP A 373 22.93 18.29 -4.59
C ASP A 373 23.31 17.94 -6.03
N ARG A 374 22.41 18.22 -6.97
CA ARG A 374 22.65 18.05 -8.41
C ARG A 374 22.27 19.31 -9.19
N LYS A 375 22.96 19.54 -10.30
CA LYS A 375 22.50 20.57 -11.24
C LYS A 375 21.24 20.12 -11.95
N CYS A 376 20.30 21.04 -12.09
CA CYS A 376 19.05 20.78 -12.82
C CYS A 376 19.36 20.38 -14.27
N ILE A 377 18.82 19.23 -14.67
CA ILE A 377 19.04 18.68 -16.03
C ILE A 377 18.47 19.56 -17.15
N VAL A 378 17.55 20.50 -16.82
CA VAL A 378 16.89 21.39 -17.77
C VAL A 378 17.59 22.77 -17.81
N CYS A 379 17.84 23.41 -16.66
CA CYS A 379 18.30 24.79 -16.59
C CYS A 379 19.68 24.97 -15.96
N SER A 380 20.36 23.89 -15.57
CA SER A 380 21.70 23.85 -14.95
C SER A 380 21.83 24.60 -13.61
N LYS A 381 20.75 25.13 -13.04
CA LYS A 381 20.76 25.75 -11.70
C LYS A 381 20.98 24.67 -10.63
N PRO A 382 21.50 25.06 -9.44
CA PRO A 382 21.58 24.15 -8.31
C PRO A 382 20.19 23.55 -7.98
N GLY A 383 20.15 22.30 -7.56
CA GLY A 383 18.93 21.57 -7.22
C GLY A 383 19.26 20.31 -6.46
N LYS A 384 18.27 19.45 -6.29
CA LYS A 384 18.36 18.15 -5.65
C LYS A 384 18.00 17.05 -6.65
N ILE A 385 18.13 15.79 -6.23
CA ILE A 385 17.57 14.68 -7.02
C ILE A 385 16.06 14.80 -7.05
N GLY A 386 15.47 14.94 -8.24
CA GLY A 386 14.05 14.78 -8.50
C GLY A 386 13.75 13.40 -9.06
N VAL A 387 12.65 12.81 -8.65
CA VAL A 387 12.16 11.52 -9.14
C VAL A 387 10.98 11.75 -10.07
N PHE A 388 11.04 11.14 -11.23
CA PHE A 388 10.02 11.25 -12.28
C PHE A 388 9.63 9.85 -12.76
N SER A 389 8.40 9.70 -13.26
CA SER A 389 7.94 8.41 -13.79
C SER A 389 6.70 8.57 -14.67
N HIS A 390 6.46 7.60 -15.53
CA HIS A 390 5.11 7.38 -16.05
C HIS A 390 4.23 6.83 -14.93
N SER A 391 3.15 7.54 -14.59
CA SER A 391 2.23 7.15 -13.52
C SER A 391 0.95 6.50 -14.05
N TYR A 392 0.32 5.66 -13.24
CA TYR A 392 -1.01 5.10 -13.53
C TYR A 392 -2.11 6.15 -13.48
#